data_b07ec6e1f72d33651fc9d3ea090da6e7
#
_entry.id   b07ec6e1f72d33651fc9d3ea090da6e7
#
_cell.length_a   1.000
_cell.length_b   1.000
_cell.length_c   1.000
_cell.angle_alpha   90.00
_cell.angle_beta   90.00
_cell.angle_gamma   90.00
#
_symmetry.space_group_name_H-M   'P 1'
#
loop_
_entity.id
_entity.type
_entity.pdbx_description
1 polymer ?
#
loop_
_entity_poly.entity_id
_entity_poly.type
_entity_poly.pdbx_seq_one_letter_code
_entity_poly.pdbx_strand_id
1 'polypeptide(L)'
;MAETAKKISMIPAKVQYDRNVKLSEKKMKVAAYCRVSTELEEQDSSYEAQLEYYTSKISENENWKNAGIYADDGKSGTNTKKRADINAMIQDALAGKIDMILTKSVSRFARNTVDSLVTIRKLKEKNVSVVFEKDGINTLEGTGEILITILSSL
;
A
#
# COMPACT_ATOMS: atom_id res chain seq x y z
N MET A 1 -18.07 32.34 38.55
CA MET A 1 -18.17 32.55 37.08
C MET A 1 -16.84 32.56 36.39
N ALA A 2 -15.82 33.22 36.92
CA ALA A 2 -14.47 33.20 36.33
C ALA A 2 -13.79 31.82 36.40
N GLU A 3 -14.12 30.98 37.34
CA GLU A 3 -13.56 29.63 37.51
C GLU A 3 -14.00 28.65 36.45
N THR A 4 -15.21 28.77 35.92
CA THR A 4 -15.76 27.88 34.89
C THR A 4 -15.05 28.09 33.56
N ALA A 5 -14.67 29.31 33.22
CA ALA A 5 -13.95 29.64 31.99
C ALA A 5 -12.51 29.09 32.01
N LYS A 6 -11.87 29.06 33.17
CA LYS A 6 -10.50 28.52 33.32
C LYS A 6 -10.43 27.01 33.12
N LYS A 7 -11.45 26.27 33.55
CA LYS A 7 -11.49 24.79 33.34
C LYS A 7 -11.65 24.41 31.87
N ILE A 8 -12.42 25.16 31.11
CA ILE A 8 -12.68 24.89 29.70
C ILE A 8 -11.43 25.08 28.84
N SER A 9 -10.58 26.08 29.17
CA SER A 9 -9.37 26.36 28.38
C SER A 9 -8.24 25.37 28.60
N MET A 10 -8.18 24.65 29.72
CA MET A 10 -7.11 23.70 30.00
C MET A 10 -7.30 22.35 29.34
N ILE A 11 -8.52 21.86 29.19
CA ILE A 11 -8.85 20.55 28.64
C ILE A 11 -8.50 20.42 27.14
N PRO A 12 -8.84 21.39 26.26
CA PRO A 12 -8.50 21.28 24.84
C PRO A 12 -7.00 21.27 24.56
N ALA A 13 -6.21 22.04 25.29
CA ALA A 13 -4.76 22.10 25.10
C ALA A 13 -4.09 20.77 25.44
N LYS A 14 -4.50 20.12 26.50
CA LYS A 14 -3.95 18.83 26.92
C LYS A 14 -4.29 17.71 25.93
N VAL A 15 -5.52 17.70 25.45
CA VAL A 15 -5.99 16.72 24.46
C VAL A 15 -5.25 16.88 23.12
N GLN A 16 -4.97 18.12 22.72
CA GLN A 16 -4.18 18.39 21.50
C GLN A 16 -2.73 17.92 21.63
N TYR A 17 -2.12 18.13 22.76
CA TYR A 17 -0.75 17.69 23.01
C TYR A 17 -0.64 16.16 22.93
N ASP A 18 -1.52 15.46 23.62
CA ASP A 18 -1.52 14.00 23.63
C ASP A 18 -1.79 13.40 22.24
N ARG A 19 -2.63 14.03 21.44
CA ARG A 19 -2.88 13.61 20.06
C ARG A 19 -1.65 13.80 19.18
N ASN A 20 -0.97 14.90 19.31
CA ASN A 20 0.21 15.20 18.51
C ASN A 20 1.35 14.23 18.82
N VAL A 21 1.58 13.90 20.08
CA VAL A 21 2.57 12.92 20.50
C VAL A 21 2.25 11.53 19.92
N LYS A 22 0.99 11.10 20.01
CA LYS A 22 0.57 9.81 19.46
C LYS A 22 0.64 9.73 17.94
N LEU A 23 0.32 10.84 17.26
CA LEU A 23 0.39 10.91 15.80
C LEU A 23 1.84 10.87 15.28
N SER A 24 2.77 11.49 16.01
CA SER A 24 4.19 11.50 15.63
C SER A 24 4.88 10.14 15.78
N GLU A 25 4.34 9.27 16.63
CA GLU A 25 4.91 7.94 16.87
C GLU A 25 4.36 6.88 15.92
N LYS A 26 3.24 7.13 15.25
CA LYS A 26 2.58 6.15 14.40
C LYS A 26 3.11 6.21 12.98
N LYS A 27 3.99 5.27 12.67
CA LYS A 27 4.50 5.11 11.31
C LYS A 27 3.48 4.40 10.41
N MET A 28 3.47 4.79 9.13
CA MET A 28 2.67 4.13 8.11
C MET A 28 3.25 2.74 7.81
N LYS A 29 2.43 1.72 7.84
CA LYS A 29 2.83 0.34 7.53
C LYS A 29 2.81 0.14 6.02
N VAL A 30 3.99 0.03 5.42
CA VAL A 30 4.16 -0.04 3.97
C VAL A 30 4.66 -1.42 3.59
N ALA A 31 3.94 -2.07 2.68
CA ALA A 31 4.34 -3.33 2.07
C ALA A 31 4.66 -3.10 0.61
N ALA A 32 5.40 -4.03 0.01
CA ALA A 32 5.69 -4.01 -1.41
C ALA A 32 5.29 -5.33 -2.05
N TYR A 33 4.87 -5.27 -3.30
CA TYR A 33 4.56 -6.45 -4.09
C TYR A 33 5.49 -6.55 -5.30
N CYS A 34 6.13 -7.70 -5.44
CA CYS A 34 7.01 -8.03 -6.54
C CYS A 34 6.46 -9.22 -7.32
N ARG A 35 6.62 -9.19 -8.63
CA ARG A 35 6.33 -10.32 -9.47
C ARG A 35 7.57 -10.64 -10.29
N VAL A 36 8.07 -11.86 -10.17
CA VAL A 36 9.28 -12.31 -10.81
C VAL A 36 8.92 -13.22 -11.98
N SER A 37 9.41 -12.89 -13.18
CA SER A 37 9.29 -13.73 -14.36
C SER A 37 10.67 -14.25 -14.73
N THR A 38 10.78 -15.55 -15.03
CA THR A 38 12.07 -16.17 -15.26
C THR A 38 12.50 -16.25 -16.72
N GLU A 39 11.64 -15.91 -17.68
CA GLU A 39 11.93 -16.24 -19.07
C GLU A 39 12.45 -15.09 -19.92
N LEU A 40 12.14 -13.84 -19.62
CA LEU A 40 12.44 -12.74 -20.52
C LEU A 40 12.78 -11.42 -19.85
N GLU A 41 12.74 -11.36 -18.56
CA GLU A 41 13.04 -10.11 -17.88
C GLU A 41 14.48 -10.12 -17.41
N GLU A 42 15.19 -9.16 -17.89
CA GLU A 42 16.59 -8.92 -17.62
C GLU A 42 16.87 -8.69 -16.12
N GLN A 43 18.14 -8.59 -15.79
CA GLN A 43 18.71 -8.53 -14.46
C GLN A 43 18.01 -7.59 -13.47
N ASP A 44 17.37 -6.52 -13.96
CA ASP A 44 16.70 -5.52 -13.12
C ASP A 44 15.38 -6.00 -12.52
N SER A 45 14.86 -7.13 -12.98
CA SER A 45 13.61 -7.71 -12.51
C SER A 45 13.79 -8.94 -11.64
N SER A 46 15.03 -9.28 -11.28
CA SER A 46 15.31 -10.40 -10.38
C SER A 46 14.66 -10.16 -9.01
N TYR A 47 14.32 -11.24 -8.34
CA TYR A 47 13.73 -11.17 -7.01
C TYR A 47 14.63 -10.41 -6.03
N GLU A 48 15.93 -10.71 -6.04
CA GLU A 48 16.88 -10.06 -5.15
C GLU A 48 16.96 -8.54 -5.38
N ALA A 49 16.98 -8.13 -6.65
CA ALA A 49 17.03 -6.72 -7.01
C ALA A 49 15.78 -5.97 -6.55
N GLN A 50 14.61 -6.54 -6.74
CA GLN A 50 13.36 -5.95 -6.29
C GLN A 50 13.25 -5.92 -4.77
N LEU A 51 13.68 -6.98 -4.10
CA LEU A 51 13.71 -7.06 -2.64
C LEU A 51 14.60 -5.95 -2.06
N GLU A 52 15.79 -5.79 -2.59
CA GLU A 52 16.72 -4.74 -2.18
C GLU A 52 16.16 -3.34 -2.43
N TYR A 53 15.61 -3.12 -3.61
CA TYR A 53 15.01 -1.84 -3.99
C TYR A 53 13.91 -1.41 -3.01
N TYR A 54 12.94 -2.28 -2.77
CA TYR A 54 11.82 -1.93 -1.89
C TYR A 54 12.20 -1.87 -0.42
N THR A 55 13.10 -2.73 0.02
CA THR A 55 13.63 -2.68 1.38
C THR A 55 14.31 -1.34 1.64
N SER A 56 15.16 -0.91 0.72
CA SER A 56 15.84 0.38 0.81
C SER A 56 14.86 1.55 0.75
N LYS A 57 13.93 1.52 -0.18
CA LYS A 57 12.95 2.59 -0.37
C LYS A 57 12.10 2.80 0.88
N ILE A 58 11.64 1.71 1.48
CA ILE A 58 10.82 1.80 2.70
C ILE A 58 11.67 2.28 3.88
N SER A 59 12.89 1.78 4.02
CA SER A 59 13.77 2.15 5.14
C SER A 59 14.28 3.60 5.06
N GLU A 60 14.40 4.16 3.87
CA GLU A 60 14.80 5.55 3.68
C GLU A 60 13.77 6.57 4.14
N ASN A 61 12.51 6.17 4.24
CA ASN A 61 11.44 7.05 4.70
C ASN A 61 11.21 6.86 6.19
N GLU A 62 11.50 7.90 6.96
CA GLU A 62 11.38 7.88 8.42
C GLU A 62 9.95 7.65 8.91
N ASN A 63 8.96 8.01 8.11
CA ASN A 63 7.54 7.88 8.45
C ASN A 63 6.95 6.51 8.09
N TRP A 64 7.75 5.65 7.48
CA TRP A 64 7.32 4.33 7.03
C TRP A 64 7.92 3.22 7.88
N LYS A 65 7.13 2.18 8.07
CA LYS A 65 7.53 0.92 8.69
C LYS A 65 7.34 -0.19 7.67
N ASN A 66 8.33 -1.06 7.52
CA ASN A 66 8.24 -2.19 6.60
C ASN A 66 7.23 -3.22 7.13
N ALA A 67 6.14 -3.39 6.42
CA ALA A 67 5.09 -4.37 6.75
C ALA A 67 5.29 -5.71 6.03
N GLY A 68 6.29 -5.82 5.16
CA GLY A 68 6.63 -7.04 4.44
C GLY A 68 6.79 -6.80 2.95
N ILE A 69 7.57 -7.69 2.32
CA ILE A 69 7.73 -7.72 0.88
C ILE A 69 7.20 -9.05 0.38
N TYR A 70 6.18 -8.98 -0.44
CA TYR A 70 5.46 -10.13 -0.98
C TYR A 70 5.89 -10.33 -2.41
N ALA A 71 6.19 -11.56 -2.78
CA ALA A 71 6.67 -11.87 -4.12
C ALA A 71 6.07 -13.15 -4.66
N ASP A 72 5.55 -13.08 -5.87
CA ASP A 72 5.03 -14.23 -6.59
C ASP A 72 5.90 -14.56 -7.80
N ASP A 73 5.98 -15.84 -8.12
CA ASP A 73 6.65 -16.33 -9.32
C ASP A 73 5.69 -16.19 -10.50
N GLY A 74 6.16 -15.50 -11.54
CA GLY A 74 5.39 -15.27 -12.77
C GLY A 74 5.36 -16.42 -13.76
N LYS A 75 6.00 -17.55 -13.44
CA LYS A 75 6.26 -18.67 -14.38
C LYS A 75 5.04 -19.36 -14.98
N SER A 76 3.91 -19.35 -14.35
CA SER A 76 2.73 -19.85 -15.00
C SER A 76 1.52 -19.05 -14.61
N GLY A 77 1.04 -18.38 -15.60
CA GLY A 77 -0.03 -17.44 -15.47
C GLY A 77 -1.38 -18.02 -15.10
N THR A 78 -1.58 -19.29 -14.92
CA THR A 78 -2.92 -19.88 -14.87
C THR A 78 -3.32 -20.48 -13.54
N ASN A 79 -2.43 -20.60 -12.56
CA ASN A 79 -2.73 -21.28 -11.32
C ASN A 79 -2.86 -20.30 -10.17
N THR A 80 -4.02 -20.30 -9.49
CA THR A 80 -4.29 -19.47 -8.31
C THR A 80 -3.30 -19.69 -7.18
N LYS A 81 -2.70 -20.86 -7.09
CA LYS A 81 -1.64 -21.16 -6.11
C LYS A 81 -0.39 -20.29 -6.30
N LYS A 82 -0.17 -19.78 -7.51
CA LYS A 82 1.02 -18.99 -7.83
C LYS A 82 0.87 -17.51 -7.53
N ARG A 83 -0.28 -17.09 -7.06
CA ARG A 83 -0.52 -15.75 -6.54
C ARG A 83 -0.78 -15.77 -5.05
N ALA A 84 -0.22 -16.76 -4.35
CA ALA A 84 -0.40 -16.92 -2.92
C ALA A 84 0.06 -15.70 -2.14
N ASP A 85 1.17 -15.08 -2.55
CA ASP A 85 1.73 -13.94 -1.85
C ASP A 85 0.90 -12.66 -2.06
N ILE A 86 0.39 -12.40 -3.25
CA ILE A 86 -0.50 -11.24 -3.44
C ILE A 86 -1.80 -11.42 -2.67
N ASN A 87 -2.34 -12.64 -2.64
CA ASN A 87 -3.54 -12.91 -1.87
C ASN A 87 -3.32 -12.74 -0.37
N ALA A 88 -2.19 -13.22 0.14
CA ALA A 88 -1.80 -13.02 1.54
C ALA A 88 -1.63 -11.54 1.87
N MET A 89 -1.00 -10.77 0.98
CA MET A 89 -0.83 -9.34 1.14
C MET A 89 -2.18 -8.60 1.21
N ILE A 90 -3.09 -8.94 0.32
CA ILE A 90 -4.44 -8.34 0.30
C ILE A 90 -5.19 -8.67 1.59
N GLN A 91 -5.12 -9.90 2.07
CA GLN A 91 -5.74 -10.29 3.33
C GLN A 91 -5.14 -9.53 4.52
N ASP A 92 -3.83 -9.39 4.55
CA ASP A 92 -3.14 -8.62 5.59
C ASP A 92 -3.52 -7.13 5.54
N ALA A 93 -3.66 -6.57 4.35
CA ALA A 93 -4.10 -5.20 4.17
C ALA A 93 -5.54 -4.99 4.66
N LEU A 94 -6.44 -5.89 4.32
CA LEU A 94 -7.84 -5.84 4.77
C LEU A 94 -7.96 -6.05 6.28
N ALA A 95 -7.04 -6.78 6.88
CA ALA A 95 -6.97 -6.99 8.34
C ALA A 95 -6.36 -5.81 9.10
N GLY A 96 -5.93 -4.75 8.42
CA GLY A 96 -5.35 -3.56 9.04
C GLY A 96 -3.86 -3.65 9.31
N LYS A 97 -3.17 -4.64 8.76
CA LYS A 97 -1.72 -4.82 8.94
C LYS A 97 -0.87 -4.01 7.97
N ILE A 98 -1.47 -3.48 6.92
CA ILE A 98 -0.82 -2.71 5.87
C ILE A 98 -1.63 -1.45 5.60
N ASP A 99 -0.96 -0.31 5.49
CA ASP A 99 -1.58 0.98 5.17
C ASP A 99 -1.35 1.39 3.72
N MET A 100 -0.24 0.98 3.13
CA MET A 100 0.13 1.30 1.75
C MET A 100 0.85 0.11 1.11
N ILE A 101 0.54 -0.13 -0.16
CA ILE A 101 1.20 -1.15 -0.99
C ILE A 101 1.95 -0.45 -2.11
N LEU A 102 3.24 -0.76 -2.25
CA LEU A 102 4.07 -0.31 -3.36
C LEU A 102 4.20 -1.43 -4.39
N THR A 103 4.02 -1.12 -5.65
CA THR A 103 4.25 -2.05 -6.75
C THR A 103 4.71 -1.29 -7.99
N LYS A 104 5.39 -1.98 -8.90
CA LYS A 104 6.00 -1.33 -10.05
C LYS A 104 4.96 -0.77 -11.02
N SER A 105 3.95 -1.55 -11.37
CA SER A 105 2.96 -1.17 -12.37
C SER A 105 1.62 -1.86 -12.15
N VAL A 106 0.59 -1.34 -12.78
CA VAL A 106 -0.74 -1.95 -12.79
C VAL A 106 -0.68 -3.39 -13.31
N SER A 107 0.09 -3.63 -14.36
CA SER A 107 0.23 -4.96 -14.96
C SER A 107 0.86 -6.01 -14.04
N ARG A 108 1.68 -5.58 -13.10
CA ARG A 108 2.25 -6.47 -12.07
C ARG A 108 1.23 -6.88 -11.03
N PHE A 109 0.42 -5.92 -10.61
CA PHE A 109 -0.63 -6.13 -9.61
C PHE A 109 -1.85 -6.83 -10.20
N ALA A 110 -2.26 -6.42 -11.37
CA ALA A 110 -3.51 -6.79 -12.00
C ALA A 110 -3.30 -7.91 -13.02
N ARG A 111 -4.10 -8.95 -12.90
CA ARG A 111 -4.13 -10.04 -13.87
C ARG A 111 -5.36 -9.94 -14.76
N ASN A 112 -6.44 -9.52 -14.17
CA ASN A 112 -7.74 -9.36 -14.77
C ASN A 112 -8.27 -8.01 -14.33
N THR A 113 -8.82 -7.26 -15.27
CA THR A 113 -9.33 -5.90 -15.03
C THR A 113 -10.42 -5.86 -13.96
N VAL A 114 -11.36 -6.80 -14.03
CA VAL A 114 -12.50 -6.85 -13.09
C VAL A 114 -12.01 -7.17 -11.68
N ASP A 115 -11.18 -8.19 -11.53
CA ASP A 115 -10.64 -8.60 -10.22
C ASP A 115 -9.78 -7.50 -9.60
N SER A 116 -9.01 -6.82 -10.42
CA SER A 116 -8.17 -5.71 -9.99
C SER A 116 -9.00 -4.55 -9.49
N LEU A 117 -10.05 -4.20 -10.21
CA LEU A 117 -10.96 -3.13 -9.82
C LEU A 117 -11.65 -3.42 -8.49
N VAL A 118 -12.16 -4.64 -8.33
CA VAL A 118 -12.80 -5.09 -7.08
C VAL A 118 -11.80 -5.02 -5.92
N THR A 119 -10.61 -5.52 -6.12
CA THR A 119 -9.56 -5.52 -5.10
C THR A 119 -9.16 -4.10 -4.70
N ILE A 120 -8.92 -3.23 -5.67
CA ILE A 120 -8.57 -1.82 -5.42
C ILE A 120 -9.66 -1.11 -4.64
N ARG A 121 -10.93 -1.34 -4.98
CA ARG A 121 -12.06 -0.75 -4.27
C ARG A 121 -12.17 -1.23 -2.83
N LYS A 122 -11.97 -2.52 -2.59
CA LYS A 122 -11.95 -3.09 -1.24
C LYS A 122 -10.85 -2.48 -0.38
N LEU A 123 -9.66 -2.35 -0.95
CA LEU A 123 -8.53 -1.72 -0.26
C LEU A 123 -8.80 -0.25 0.03
N LYS A 124 -9.38 0.46 -0.91
CA LYS A 124 -9.76 1.86 -0.74
C LYS A 124 -10.78 2.06 0.38
N GLU A 125 -11.77 1.17 0.48
CA GLU A 125 -12.75 1.18 1.58
C GLU A 125 -12.10 1.03 2.95
N LYS A 126 -10.98 0.31 3.03
CA LYS A 126 -10.19 0.16 4.25
C LYS A 126 -9.11 1.23 4.40
N ASN A 127 -9.12 2.23 3.53
CA ASN A 127 -8.15 3.32 3.52
C ASN A 127 -6.72 2.83 3.28
N VAL A 128 -6.56 1.75 2.51
CA VAL A 128 -5.27 1.21 2.06
C VAL A 128 -4.99 1.72 0.66
N SER A 129 -3.87 2.41 0.48
CA SER A 129 -3.45 2.91 -0.83
C SER A 129 -2.61 1.88 -1.57
N VAL A 130 -2.71 1.88 -2.89
CA VAL A 130 -1.80 1.15 -3.77
C VAL A 130 -1.11 2.18 -4.67
N VAL A 131 0.22 2.14 -4.67
CA VAL A 131 1.04 3.04 -5.48
C VAL A 131 1.66 2.25 -6.62
N PHE A 132 1.32 2.63 -7.84
CA PHE A 132 1.90 2.08 -9.07
C PHE A 132 3.00 3.03 -9.52
N GLU A 133 4.23 2.70 -9.19
CA GLU A 133 5.37 3.61 -9.34
C GLU A 133 5.63 4.04 -10.79
N LYS A 134 5.61 3.08 -11.71
CA LYS A 134 5.84 3.34 -13.13
C LYS A 134 4.75 4.23 -13.74
N ASP A 135 3.54 4.06 -13.31
CA ASP A 135 2.38 4.78 -13.81
C ASP A 135 2.13 6.10 -13.08
N GLY A 136 2.83 6.33 -11.97
CA GLY A 136 2.66 7.53 -11.16
C GLY A 136 1.29 7.65 -10.51
N ILE A 137 0.68 6.53 -10.14
CA ILE A 137 -0.70 6.48 -9.65
C ILE A 137 -0.74 6.03 -8.19
N ASN A 138 -1.51 6.76 -7.38
CA ASN A 138 -1.88 6.37 -6.02
C ASN A 138 -3.41 6.27 -5.97
N THR A 139 -3.93 5.11 -5.57
CA THR A 139 -5.37 4.81 -5.62
C THR A 139 -6.22 5.65 -4.65
N LEU A 140 -5.64 6.25 -3.64
CA LEU A 140 -6.36 7.15 -2.71
C LEU A 140 -6.35 8.61 -3.17
N GLU A 141 -5.55 8.94 -4.18
CA GLU A 141 -5.47 10.29 -4.75
C GLU A 141 -6.37 10.41 -5.99
N GLY A 142 -6.50 11.64 -6.53
CA GLY A 142 -7.32 11.90 -7.72
C GLY A 142 -6.90 11.09 -8.94
N THR A 143 -5.62 10.79 -9.09
CA THR A 143 -5.10 9.90 -10.15
C THR A 143 -5.62 8.48 -10.02
N GLY A 144 -5.89 8.02 -8.81
CA GLY A 144 -6.49 6.72 -8.55
C GLY A 144 -7.91 6.60 -9.10
N GLU A 145 -8.69 7.66 -9.01
CA GLU A 145 -10.04 7.69 -9.60
C GLU A 145 -10.00 7.58 -11.13
N ILE A 146 -9.01 8.20 -11.77
CA ILE A 146 -8.79 8.08 -13.21
C ILE A 146 -8.46 6.63 -13.57
N LEU A 147 -7.61 5.98 -12.81
CA LEU A 147 -7.26 4.57 -13.01
C LEU A 147 -8.51 3.67 -12.91
N ILE A 148 -9.31 3.87 -11.89
CA ILE A 148 -10.55 3.11 -11.69
C ILE A 148 -11.50 3.31 -12.88
N THR A 149 -11.60 4.53 -13.37
CA THR A 149 -12.43 4.86 -14.53
C THR A 149 -11.93 4.16 -15.80
N ILE A 150 -10.61 4.19 -16.04
CA ILE A 150 -9.99 3.52 -17.19
C ILE A 150 -10.21 2.01 -17.12
N LEU A 151 -9.95 1.39 -15.96
CA LEU A 151 -10.13 -0.04 -15.76
C LEU A 151 -11.59 -0.47 -15.92
N SER A 152 -12.54 0.35 -15.53
CA SER A 152 -13.95 0.04 -15.65
C SER A 152 -14.49 0.21 -17.08
N SER A 153 -13.77 0.92 -17.94
CA SER A 153 -14.16 1.11 -19.35
C SER A 153 -13.60 0.02 -20.28
N LEU A 154 -12.67 -0.78 -19.81
CA LEU A 154 -12.12 -1.90 -20.57
C LEU A 154 -13.01 -3.15 -20.45
#